data_db62ba6238746b4ca33b25aaff606ce3
#
_entry.id   db62ba6238746b4ca33b25aaff606ce3
#
_cell.length_a   1.000
_cell.length_b   1.000
_cell.length_c   1.000
_cell.angle_alpha   90.00
_cell.angle_beta   90.00
_cell.angle_gamma   90.00
#
_symmetry.space_group_name_H-M   'P 1'
#
loop_
_entity.id
_entity.type
_entity.pdbx_description
1 polymer ?
#
loop_
_entity_poly.entity_id
_entity_poly.type
_entity_poly.pdbx_seq_one_letter_code
_entity_poly.pdbx_strand_id
1 'polypeptide(L)'
;MGGSEQAIKNIESILGSMRDSCVQGSNDTLGIDEQKKIADQLMELKKQLINEGNVSYDGGRYLFSGFRTDTKLVFDKTTDKKFEITQSFTKEDIEEIEIAGKHTQDKKPGIAYRIRLAYDNLKDNVSGLTVTTMDSNSNDAYYPTNSGTVHYLRDTGELIFHEEDIDTIADFTISYEKHSFKGGDLNPVHYFECEDLDGGEKYVPSTEKIQYEVGINNKIEVNILGKDILTTDLMRDIDELSRLVDEIYSIEEDVKKGNKPEDERMGLLDVSRRFNSLIGKLDKHLSQISTEKSGLGNRMKRLELVSNRLAADELNFKELNNDNEGVDLEEVYTEFSMQQIIYNSALNATAKVIQPTLLDFIR
;
A
#
# COMPACT_ATOMS: atom_id res chain seq x y z
N MET A 1 -5.60 3.80 12.27
CA MET A 1 -4.15 4.12 12.31
C MET A 1 -3.33 3.05 13.03
N GLY A 2 -3.63 2.62 14.25
CA GLY A 2 -2.84 1.56 14.93
C GLY A 2 -2.81 0.23 14.17
N GLY A 3 -3.93 -0.22 13.60
CA GLY A 3 -3.96 -1.41 12.74
C GLY A 3 -3.11 -1.26 11.48
N SER A 4 -3.14 -0.08 10.85
CA SER A 4 -2.31 0.21 9.68
C SER A 4 -0.82 0.23 10.04
N GLU A 5 -0.44 0.77 11.20
CA GLU A 5 0.95 0.74 11.68
C GLU A 5 1.45 -0.68 11.88
N GLN A 6 0.62 -1.55 12.48
CA GLN A 6 1.00 -2.95 12.69
C GLN A 6 1.14 -3.71 11.38
N ALA A 7 0.21 -3.52 10.43
CA ALA A 7 0.30 -4.16 9.11
C ALA A 7 1.53 -3.69 8.32
N ILE A 8 1.87 -2.39 8.39
CA ILE A 8 3.09 -1.87 7.76
C ILE A 8 4.35 -2.45 8.40
N LYS A 9 4.39 -2.60 9.73
CA LYS A 9 5.52 -3.28 10.41
C LYS A 9 5.68 -4.73 9.96
N ASN A 10 4.57 -5.44 9.77
CA ASN A 10 4.59 -6.80 9.27
C ASN A 10 5.11 -6.85 7.83
N ILE A 11 4.62 -5.97 6.96
CA ILE A 11 5.08 -5.85 5.57
C ILE A 11 6.59 -5.55 5.52
N GLU A 12 7.08 -4.59 6.31
CA GLU A 12 8.50 -4.26 6.41
C GLU A 12 9.34 -5.48 6.84
N SER A 13 8.85 -6.25 7.83
CA SER A 13 9.50 -7.47 8.29
C SER A 13 9.54 -8.57 7.22
N ILE A 14 8.45 -8.74 6.47
CA ILE A 14 8.38 -9.71 5.36
C ILE A 14 9.36 -9.32 4.26
N LEU A 15 9.40 -8.03 3.86
CA LEU A 15 10.36 -7.55 2.85
C LEU A 15 11.82 -7.67 3.33
N GLY A 16 12.09 -7.45 4.62
CA GLY A 16 13.39 -7.72 5.22
C GLY A 16 13.79 -9.18 5.08
N SER A 17 12.87 -10.11 5.36
CA SER A 17 13.09 -11.56 5.20
C SER A 17 13.29 -11.95 3.73
N MET A 18 12.56 -11.32 2.80
CA MET A 18 12.77 -11.51 1.36
C MET A 18 14.17 -11.06 0.94
N ARG A 19 14.58 -9.88 1.40
CA ARG A 19 15.91 -9.34 1.14
C ARG A 19 17.01 -10.27 1.64
N ASP A 20 16.90 -10.78 2.86
CA ASP A 20 17.86 -11.72 3.43
C ASP A 20 17.91 -13.05 2.63
N SER A 21 16.75 -13.54 2.16
CA SER A 21 16.68 -14.68 1.26
C SER A 21 17.38 -14.40 -0.07
N CYS A 22 17.20 -13.20 -0.64
CA CYS A 22 17.91 -12.80 -1.87
C CYS A 22 19.42 -12.71 -1.66
N VAL A 23 19.88 -12.20 -0.50
CA VAL A 23 21.33 -12.19 -0.17
C VAL A 23 21.89 -13.62 -0.11
N GLN A 24 21.13 -14.59 0.41
CA GLN A 24 21.53 -15.99 0.36
C GLN A 24 21.58 -16.51 -1.09
N GLY A 25 20.52 -16.25 -1.88
CA GLY A 25 20.40 -16.71 -3.27
C GLY A 25 21.42 -16.08 -4.23
N SER A 26 21.98 -14.91 -3.89
CA SER A 26 22.99 -14.22 -4.67
C SER A 26 24.41 -14.80 -4.48
N ASN A 27 24.57 -15.80 -3.63
CA ASN A 27 25.87 -16.44 -3.43
C ASN A 27 26.21 -17.35 -4.61
N ASP A 28 27.26 -17.03 -5.34
CA ASP A 28 27.75 -17.75 -6.53
C ASP A 28 28.19 -19.20 -6.25
N THR A 29 28.34 -19.58 -4.98
CA THR A 29 28.68 -20.96 -4.60
C THR A 29 27.47 -21.88 -4.53
N LEU A 30 26.24 -21.35 -4.57
CA LEU A 30 25.02 -22.13 -4.53
C LEU A 30 24.72 -22.76 -5.90
N GLY A 31 24.30 -24.01 -5.88
CA GLY A 31 23.75 -24.68 -7.06
C GLY A 31 22.31 -24.26 -7.32
N ILE A 32 21.82 -24.55 -8.53
CA ILE A 32 20.44 -24.21 -8.92
C ILE A 32 19.37 -24.85 -8.01
N ASP A 33 19.67 -26.03 -7.45
CA ASP A 33 18.76 -26.73 -6.52
C ASP A 33 18.53 -25.93 -5.22
N GLU A 34 19.58 -25.28 -4.69
CA GLU A 34 19.49 -24.42 -3.52
C GLU A 34 18.83 -23.08 -3.87
N GLN A 35 19.17 -22.50 -5.01
CA GLN A 35 18.56 -21.27 -5.49
C GLN A 35 17.05 -21.44 -5.73
N LYS A 36 16.62 -22.61 -6.23
CA LYS A 36 15.20 -22.96 -6.38
C LYS A 36 14.46 -22.96 -5.05
N LYS A 37 15.04 -23.56 -3.98
CA LYS A 37 14.43 -23.54 -2.64
C LYS A 37 14.28 -22.13 -2.10
N ILE A 38 15.25 -21.24 -2.39
CA ILE A 38 15.18 -19.84 -1.99
C ILE A 38 14.07 -19.11 -2.78
N ALA A 39 13.95 -19.37 -4.08
CA ALA A 39 12.86 -18.81 -4.88
C ALA A 39 11.47 -19.30 -4.38
N ASP A 40 11.33 -20.57 -4.03
CA ASP A 40 10.11 -21.11 -3.42
C ASP A 40 9.79 -20.40 -2.09
N GLN A 41 10.82 -20.14 -1.26
CA GLN A 41 10.65 -19.39 -0.01
C GLN A 41 10.18 -17.95 -0.27
N LEU A 42 10.72 -17.28 -1.29
CA LEU A 42 10.26 -15.93 -1.69
C LEU A 42 8.78 -15.94 -2.10
N MET A 43 8.32 -16.98 -2.79
CA MET A 43 6.92 -17.13 -3.15
C MET A 43 6.01 -17.34 -1.93
N GLU A 44 6.47 -18.04 -0.89
CA GLU A 44 5.72 -18.16 0.37
C GLU A 44 5.67 -16.83 1.14
N LEU A 45 6.77 -16.07 1.16
CA LEU A 45 6.79 -14.72 1.73
C LEU A 45 5.89 -13.75 0.94
N LYS A 46 5.81 -13.90 -0.40
CA LYS A 46 4.87 -13.15 -1.23
C LYS A 46 3.42 -13.41 -0.83
N LYS A 47 3.04 -14.67 -0.55
CA LYS A 47 1.69 -15.00 -0.05
C LYS A 47 1.38 -14.31 1.28
N GLN A 48 2.36 -14.23 2.19
CA GLN A 48 2.20 -13.49 3.43
C GLN A 48 2.02 -11.99 3.18
N LEU A 49 2.79 -11.43 2.24
CA LEU A 49 2.68 -10.02 1.83
C LEU A 49 1.29 -9.70 1.27
N ILE A 50 0.71 -10.59 0.46
CA ILE A 50 -0.66 -10.49 -0.06
C ILE A 50 -1.69 -10.46 1.07
N ASN A 51 -1.52 -11.32 2.08
CA ASN A 51 -2.41 -11.36 3.23
C ASN A 51 -2.35 -10.06 4.03
N GLU A 52 -1.17 -9.50 4.26
CA GLU A 52 -1.00 -8.21 4.93
C GLU A 52 -1.59 -7.05 4.10
N GLY A 53 -1.45 -7.08 2.77
CA GLY A 53 -2.10 -6.11 1.88
C GLY A 53 -3.63 -6.11 1.96
N ASN A 54 -4.21 -7.27 2.25
CA ASN A 54 -5.65 -7.48 2.40
C ASN A 54 -6.13 -7.49 3.87
N VAL A 55 -5.33 -6.99 4.81
CA VAL A 55 -5.76 -6.89 6.21
C VAL A 55 -7.01 -6.02 6.32
N SER A 56 -8.01 -6.57 6.99
CA SER A 56 -9.30 -5.91 7.22
C SER A 56 -9.51 -5.54 8.68
N TYR A 57 -10.38 -4.58 8.91
CA TYR A 57 -10.85 -4.17 10.23
C TYR A 57 -12.38 -4.08 10.22
N ASP A 58 -12.97 -4.16 11.38
CA ASP A 58 -14.38 -3.91 11.68
C ASP A 58 -15.38 -4.23 10.52
N GLY A 59 -15.71 -5.50 10.37
CA GLY A 59 -16.74 -5.95 9.42
C GLY A 59 -16.29 -6.10 7.97
N GLY A 60 -14.98 -6.28 7.72
CA GLY A 60 -14.46 -6.61 6.39
C GLY A 60 -14.05 -5.41 5.55
N ARG A 61 -13.73 -4.28 6.20
CA ARG A 61 -13.17 -3.10 5.53
C ARG A 61 -11.65 -3.21 5.44
N TYR A 62 -11.10 -3.09 4.24
CA TYR A 62 -9.67 -3.22 3.99
C TYR A 62 -8.92 -1.93 4.32
N LEU A 63 -7.77 -2.06 5.03
CA LEU A 63 -7.02 -0.94 5.57
C LEU A 63 -6.38 -0.05 4.49
N PHE A 64 -5.94 -0.65 3.40
CA PHE A 64 -5.15 0.01 2.37
C PHE A 64 -5.93 0.37 1.10
N SER A 65 -7.23 0.12 1.09
CA SER A 65 -8.11 0.34 -0.07
C SER A 65 -8.66 1.78 -0.20
N GLY A 66 -8.16 2.72 0.62
CA GLY A 66 -8.59 4.11 0.56
C GLY A 66 -10.09 4.28 0.82
N PHE A 67 -10.80 4.95 -0.08
CA PHE A 67 -12.25 5.12 0.01
C PHE A 67 -13.06 3.87 -0.39
N ARG A 68 -12.44 2.92 -1.11
CA ARG A 68 -13.09 1.66 -1.53
C ARG A 68 -12.83 0.55 -0.53
N THR A 69 -13.21 0.79 0.71
CA THR A 69 -12.88 -0.09 1.85
C THR A 69 -13.49 -1.49 1.75
N ASP A 70 -14.47 -1.71 0.90
CA ASP A 70 -15.13 -2.99 0.60
C ASP A 70 -14.40 -3.84 -0.46
N THR A 71 -13.41 -3.25 -1.13
CA THR A 71 -12.70 -3.88 -2.26
C THR A 71 -11.28 -4.26 -1.85
N LYS A 72 -10.90 -5.53 -2.10
CA LYS A 72 -9.54 -6.03 -1.80
C LYS A 72 -8.50 -5.32 -2.63
N LEU A 73 -7.35 -5.06 -2.01
CA LEU A 73 -6.18 -4.51 -2.69
C LEU A 73 -5.56 -5.52 -3.65
N VAL A 74 -5.52 -6.79 -3.26
CA VAL A 74 -4.91 -7.89 -4.00
C VAL A 74 -5.95 -8.98 -4.19
N PHE A 75 -6.04 -9.56 -5.38
CA PHE A 75 -6.89 -10.73 -5.62
C PHE A 75 -6.34 -11.94 -4.86
N ASP A 76 -7.15 -12.56 -4.01
CA ASP A 76 -6.77 -13.76 -3.25
C ASP A 76 -6.95 -15.05 -4.04
N LYS A 77 -7.75 -15.00 -5.11
CA LYS A 77 -8.08 -16.13 -5.99
C LYS A 77 -8.09 -15.67 -7.44
N THR A 78 -7.89 -16.63 -8.33
CA THR A 78 -8.09 -16.38 -9.75
C THR A 78 -9.52 -15.94 -10.02
N THR A 79 -9.67 -14.87 -10.80
CA THR A 79 -10.97 -14.29 -11.19
C THR A 79 -10.96 -13.95 -12.67
N ASP A 80 -12.10 -14.15 -13.34
CA ASP A 80 -12.29 -13.88 -14.76
C ASP A 80 -12.84 -12.45 -15.02
N LYS A 81 -12.56 -11.52 -14.10
CA LYS A 81 -12.85 -10.10 -14.32
C LYS A 81 -12.07 -9.57 -15.52
N LYS A 82 -12.70 -8.67 -16.26
CA LYS A 82 -12.11 -8.07 -17.46
C LYS A 82 -11.99 -6.57 -17.29
N PHE A 83 -10.78 -6.07 -17.45
CA PHE A 83 -10.51 -4.64 -17.36
C PHE A 83 -9.74 -4.17 -18.59
N GLU A 84 -10.10 -3.00 -19.11
CA GLU A 84 -9.22 -2.16 -19.89
C GLU A 84 -8.46 -1.25 -18.92
N ILE A 85 -7.13 -1.29 -18.96
CA ILE A 85 -6.24 -0.63 -18.00
C ILE A 85 -5.38 0.38 -18.75
N THR A 86 -5.33 1.60 -18.25
CA THR A 86 -4.55 2.69 -18.83
C THR A 86 -3.35 3.01 -17.95
N GLN A 87 -2.15 3.04 -18.54
CA GLN A 87 -0.90 3.40 -17.89
C GLN A 87 -0.15 4.45 -18.70
N SER A 88 0.49 5.38 -18.00
CA SER A 88 1.37 6.39 -18.60
C SER A 88 2.82 6.08 -18.23
N PHE A 89 3.71 6.23 -19.19
CA PHE A 89 5.13 5.95 -19.06
C PHE A 89 5.95 7.11 -19.60
N THR A 90 7.14 7.23 -19.04
CA THR A 90 8.16 8.19 -19.42
C THR A 90 9.39 7.45 -19.92
N LYS A 91 10.33 8.16 -20.51
CA LYS A 91 11.64 7.59 -20.91
C LYS A 91 12.37 6.92 -19.73
N GLU A 92 12.22 7.44 -18.51
CA GLU A 92 12.90 6.95 -17.30
C GLU A 92 12.39 5.57 -16.85
N ASP A 93 11.24 5.14 -17.37
CA ASP A 93 10.66 3.81 -17.07
C ASP A 93 11.26 2.70 -17.96
N ILE A 94 12.14 3.04 -18.93
CA ILE A 94 12.82 2.05 -19.76
C ILE A 94 13.93 1.38 -18.94
N GLU A 95 13.80 0.07 -18.78
CA GLU A 95 14.79 -0.78 -18.12
C GLU A 95 15.68 -1.50 -19.15
N GLU A 96 16.98 -1.50 -18.91
CA GLU A 96 17.92 -2.41 -19.59
C GLU A 96 17.87 -3.77 -18.91
N ILE A 97 17.62 -4.83 -19.66
CA ILE A 97 17.52 -6.20 -19.14
C ILE A 97 18.45 -7.15 -19.90
N GLU A 98 18.99 -8.12 -19.17
CA GLU A 98 19.70 -9.26 -19.77
C GLU A 98 18.68 -10.34 -20.16
N ILE A 99 18.74 -10.84 -21.38
CA ILE A 99 17.85 -11.88 -21.92
C ILE A 99 18.62 -13.17 -22.20
N ALA A 100 17.92 -14.31 -22.05
CA ALA A 100 18.52 -15.62 -22.26
C ALA A 100 18.92 -15.84 -23.73
N GLY A 101 19.98 -16.61 -23.94
CA GLY A 101 20.54 -16.92 -25.27
C GLY A 101 19.57 -17.62 -26.22
N LYS A 102 18.49 -18.22 -25.72
CA LYS A 102 17.41 -18.75 -26.59
C LYS A 102 16.72 -17.68 -27.43
N HIS A 103 16.83 -16.42 -27.03
CA HIS A 103 16.26 -15.25 -27.71
C HIS A 103 17.29 -14.50 -28.55
N THR A 104 18.54 -14.96 -28.62
CA THR A 104 19.63 -14.32 -29.35
C THR A 104 20.11 -15.19 -30.52
N GLN A 105 20.63 -14.56 -31.55
CA GLN A 105 21.13 -15.30 -32.73
C GLN A 105 22.39 -16.14 -32.45
N ASP A 106 23.25 -15.65 -31.54
CA ASP A 106 24.50 -16.31 -31.15
C ASP A 106 24.37 -17.29 -29.98
N LYS A 107 23.12 -17.47 -29.50
CA LYS A 107 22.76 -18.31 -28.33
C LYS A 107 23.48 -17.93 -27.03
N LYS A 108 23.93 -16.69 -26.89
CA LYS A 108 24.50 -16.15 -25.66
C LYS A 108 23.53 -15.14 -25.05
N PRO A 109 23.61 -14.89 -23.73
CA PRO A 109 22.83 -13.81 -23.11
C PRO A 109 23.09 -12.48 -23.84
N GLY A 110 22.01 -11.74 -24.08
CA GLY A 110 22.05 -10.44 -24.76
C GLY A 110 21.32 -9.37 -23.92
N ILE A 111 21.30 -8.17 -24.46
CA ILE A 111 20.64 -7.01 -23.80
C ILE A 111 19.42 -6.61 -24.61
N ALA A 112 18.33 -6.28 -23.91
CA ALA A 112 17.14 -5.68 -24.48
C ALA A 112 16.65 -4.52 -23.60
N TYR A 113 15.87 -3.63 -24.18
CA TYR A 113 15.32 -2.45 -23.52
C TYR A 113 13.82 -2.57 -23.44
N ARG A 114 13.28 -2.54 -22.22
CA ARG A 114 11.87 -2.77 -22.00
C ARG A 114 11.21 -1.73 -21.11
N ILE A 115 9.90 -1.56 -21.28
CA ILE A 115 8.97 -1.09 -20.27
C ILE A 115 8.09 -2.27 -19.87
N ARG A 116 7.92 -2.49 -18.59
CA ARG A 116 7.09 -3.56 -18.04
C ARG A 116 5.73 -3.03 -17.61
N LEU A 117 4.66 -3.55 -18.23
CA LEU A 117 3.30 -3.25 -17.84
C LEU A 117 2.98 -3.87 -16.47
N ALA A 118 1.93 -3.39 -15.81
CA ALA A 118 1.56 -3.85 -14.47
C ALA A 118 1.20 -5.35 -14.40
N TYR A 119 0.80 -5.95 -15.51
CA TYR A 119 0.30 -7.33 -15.54
C TYR A 119 0.90 -8.13 -16.70
N ASP A 120 0.81 -9.45 -16.57
CA ASP A 120 1.10 -10.43 -17.61
C ASP A 120 -0.20 -11.03 -18.21
N ASN A 121 -0.07 -11.92 -19.20
CA ASN A 121 -1.19 -12.59 -19.88
C ASN A 121 -2.28 -11.62 -20.36
N LEU A 122 -1.87 -10.66 -21.14
CA LEU A 122 -2.70 -9.60 -21.70
C LEU A 122 -3.34 -10.02 -23.03
N LYS A 123 -4.29 -9.22 -23.52
CA LYS A 123 -4.92 -9.41 -24.81
C LYS A 123 -4.21 -8.61 -25.90
N ASP A 124 -4.52 -8.94 -27.16
CA ASP A 124 -3.93 -8.28 -28.33
C ASP A 124 -4.44 -6.85 -28.54
N ASN A 125 -5.54 -6.49 -27.86
CA ASN A 125 -6.15 -5.18 -27.96
C ASN A 125 -5.36 -4.15 -27.15
N VAL A 126 -4.61 -3.31 -27.84
CA VAL A 126 -3.76 -2.27 -27.28
C VAL A 126 -4.01 -0.98 -28.04
N SER A 127 -4.09 0.14 -27.33
CA SER A 127 -4.27 1.47 -27.91
C SER A 127 -3.27 2.48 -27.29
N GLY A 128 -3.03 3.60 -27.97
CA GLY A 128 -2.14 4.66 -27.53
C GLY A 128 -0.70 4.53 -28.03
N LEU A 129 -0.25 3.33 -28.45
CA LEU A 129 1.05 3.09 -29.04
C LEU A 129 0.93 2.14 -30.24
N THR A 130 1.72 2.39 -31.29
CA THR A 130 1.79 1.46 -32.42
C THR A 130 2.74 0.34 -32.06
N VAL A 131 2.23 -0.88 -31.94
CA VAL A 131 3.00 -2.04 -31.51
C VAL A 131 2.88 -3.22 -32.49
N THR A 132 3.87 -4.08 -32.48
CA THR A 132 3.80 -5.42 -33.08
C THR A 132 3.61 -6.44 -31.97
N THR A 133 2.44 -7.08 -31.92
CA THR A 133 2.13 -8.08 -30.89
C THR A 133 2.86 -9.39 -31.16
N MET A 134 3.54 -9.90 -30.14
CA MET A 134 4.31 -11.13 -30.18
C MET A 134 4.19 -11.89 -28.86
N ASP A 135 4.58 -13.15 -28.86
CA ASP A 135 4.82 -13.94 -27.65
C ASP A 135 6.32 -13.92 -27.31
N SER A 136 6.69 -13.91 -26.04
CA SER A 136 8.08 -13.85 -25.57
C SER A 136 8.97 -14.99 -26.10
N ASN A 137 8.37 -16.12 -26.46
CA ASN A 137 9.09 -17.27 -27.05
C ASN A 137 9.33 -17.14 -28.57
N SER A 138 8.87 -16.07 -29.21
CA SER A 138 9.16 -15.82 -30.63
C SER A 138 10.62 -15.46 -30.83
N ASN A 139 11.20 -15.84 -32.00
CA ASN A 139 12.64 -15.72 -32.24
C ASN A 139 13.18 -14.28 -32.14
N ASP A 140 12.40 -13.28 -32.54
CA ASP A 140 12.84 -11.87 -32.53
C ASP A 140 12.09 -11.03 -31.50
N ALA A 141 11.46 -11.68 -30.50
CA ALA A 141 10.60 -11.01 -29.52
C ALA A 141 11.29 -9.83 -28.84
N TYR A 142 12.56 -10.00 -28.47
CA TYR A 142 13.35 -9.00 -27.74
C TYR A 142 14.24 -8.11 -28.64
N TYR A 143 14.15 -8.27 -29.96
CA TYR A 143 14.96 -7.51 -30.94
C TYR A 143 14.07 -6.88 -32.02
N PRO A 144 13.45 -5.71 -31.77
CA PRO A 144 12.82 -4.95 -32.84
C PRO A 144 13.83 -4.67 -33.96
N THR A 145 13.49 -5.05 -35.21
CA THR A 145 14.42 -4.96 -36.34
C THR A 145 14.57 -3.56 -36.91
N ASN A 146 13.62 -2.68 -36.65
CA ASN A 146 13.62 -1.32 -37.19
C ASN A 146 13.36 -0.31 -36.08
N SER A 147 14.05 0.82 -36.12
CA SER A 147 13.75 2.00 -35.30
C SER A 147 12.29 2.43 -35.51
N GLY A 148 11.63 2.84 -34.43
CA GLY A 148 10.20 3.17 -34.39
C GLY A 148 9.26 1.97 -34.25
N THR A 149 9.78 0.73 -34.17
CA THR A 149 8.98 -0.46 -33.95
C THR A 149 9.05 -0.86 -32.46
N VAL A 150 7.89 -1.03 -31.82
CA VAL A 150 7.80 -1.53 -30.44
C VAL A 150 7.17 -2.91 -30.46
N HIS A 151 7.84 -3.90 -29.88
CA HIS A 151 7.25 -5.23 -29.72
C HIS A 151 6.46 -5.28 -28.41
N TYR A 152 5.21 -5.70 -28.51
CA TYR A 152 4.35 -5.93 -27.36
C TYR A 152 4.28 -7.43 -27.06
N LEU A 153 4.91 -7.84 -25.98
CA LEU A 153 4.92 -9.22 -25.53
C LEU A 153 3.72 -9.42 -24.59
N ARG A 154 2.62 -9.95 -25.12
CA ARG A 154 1.35 -10.07 -24.40
C ARG A 154 1.40 -11.05 -23.21
N ASP A 155 2.20 -12.12 -23.35
CA ASP A 155 2.33 -13.18 -22.36
C ASP A 155 3.10 -12.71 -21.11
N THR A 156 4.12 -11.90 -21.29
CA THR A 156 4.92 -11.31 -20.21
C THR A 156 4.48 -9.90 -19.83
N GLY A 157 3.68 -9.22 -20.68
CA GLY A 157 3.28 -7.83 -20.47
C GLY A 157 4.46 -6.86 -20.54
N GLU A 158 5.24 -6.97 -21.59
CA GLU A 158 6.43 -6.16 -21.83
C GLU A 158 6.33 -5.42 -23.16
N LEU A 159 6.83 -4.19 -23.19
CA LEU A 159 7.05 -3.39 -24.39
C LEU A 159 8.55 -3.35 -24.63
N ILE A 160 9.01 -3.89 -25.75
CA ILE A 160 10.43 -3.95 -26.11
C ILE A 160 10.71 -2.90 -27.17
N PHE A 161 11.72 -2.08 -26.91
CA PHE A 161 12.12 -0.96 -27.74
C PHE A 161 13.41 -1.26 -28.48
N HIS A 162 13.55 -0.64 -29.66
CA HIS A 162 14.82 -0.66 -30.41
C HIS A 162 15.84 0.24 -29.70
N GLU A 163 17.10 -0.17 -29.65
CA GLU A 163 18.16 0.55 -28.95
C GLU A 163 18.30 2.02 -29.40
N GLU A 164 18.12 2.31 -30.68
CA GLU A 164 18.21 3.68 -31.22
C GLU A 164 17.07 4.60 -30.78
N ASP A 165 15.94 4.05 -30.31
CA ASP A 165 14.76 4.81 -29.94
C ASP A 165 14.76 5.29 -28.49
N ILE A 166 15.61 4.71 -27.63
CA ILE A 166 15.61 4.94 -26.18
C ILE A 166 15.75 6.41 -25.82
N ASP A 167 16.59 7.12 -26.57
CA ASP A 167 16.85 8.54 -26.32
C ASP A 167 15.82 9.50 -26.91
N THR A 168 15.00 9.03 -27.82
CA THR A 168 14.05 9.86 -28.58
C THR A 168 12.60 9.63 -28.22
N ILE A 169 12.29 8.61 -27.42
CA ILE A 169 10.93 8.26 -27.02
C ILE A 169 10.34 9.39 -26.18
N ALA A 170 9.14 9.88 -26.55
CA ALA A 170 8.38 10.81 -25.76
C ALA A 170 7.51 10.07 -24.74
N ASP A 171 7.04 10.78 -23.71
CA ASP A 171 6.06 10.26 -22.79
C ASP A 171 4.82 9.79 -23.56
N PHE A 172 4.30 8.63 -23.20
CA PHE A 172 3.13 8.04 -23.85
C PHE A 172 2.20 7.39 -22.84
N THR A 173 0.96 7.22 -23.27
CA THR A 173 -0.08 6.50 -22.51
C THR A 173 -0.53 5.33 -23.34
N ILE A 174 -0.65 4.17 -22.72
CA ILE A 174 -1.09 2.91 -23.34
C ILE A 174 -2.29 2.36 -22.58
N SER A 175 -3.30 1.89 -23.31
CA SER A 175 -4.41 1.13 -22.76
C SER A 175 -4.37 -0.29 -23.31
N TYR A 176 -4.58 -1.27 -22.45
CA TYR A 176 -4.54 -2.69 -22.77
C TYR A 176 -5.60 -3.47 -21.97
N GLU A 177 -6.01 -4.61 -22.49
CA GLU A 177 -7.02 -5.45 -21.86
C GLU A 177 -6.42 -6.65 -21.14
N LYS A 178 -6.96 -6.93 -19.93
CA LYS A 178 -6.71 -8.15 -19.16
C LYS A 178 -8.03 -8.80 -18.77
N HIS A 179 -8.18 -10.08 -19.12
CA HIS A 179 -9.45 -10.83 -18.96
C HIS A 179 -9.42 -11.86 -17.83
N SER A 180 -8.33 -12.01 -17.11
CA SER A 180 -8.20 -12.91 -15.98
C SER A 180 -7.08 -12.45 -15.08
N PHE A 181 -7.33 -12.44 -13.78
CA PHE A 181 -6.34 -12.08 -12.74
C PHE A 181 -6.04 -13.30 -11.89
N LYS A 182 -4.77 -13.52 -11.60
CA LYS A 182 -4.32 -14.61 -10.72
C LYS A 182 -4.46 -14.19 -9.25
N GLY A 183 -4.52 -15.17 -8.36
CA GLY A 183 -4.30 -14.90 -6.93
C GLY A 183 -2.91 -14.28 -6.73
N GLY A 184 -2.87 -13.08 -6.14
CA GLY A 184 -1.64 -12.30 -5.99
C GLY A 184 -1.51 -11.12 -6.94
N ASP A 185 -2.32 -11.03 -7.99
CA ASP A 185 -2.40 -9.82 -8.81
C ASP A 185 -3.03 -8.67 -8.03
N LEU A 186 -2.46 -7.48 -8.15
CA LEU A 186 -3.03 -6.27 -7.58
C LEU A 186 -4.32 -5.91 -8.30
N ASN A 187 -5.31 -5.38 -7.58
CA ASN A 187 -6.58 -5.01 -8.16
C ASN A 187 -6.47 -3.64 -8.87
N PRO A 188 -6.67 -3.57 -10.20
CA PRO A 188 -6.40 -2.36 -10.99
C PRO A 188 -7.19 -1.14 -10.51
N VAL A 189 -8.36 -1.29 -9.92
CA VAL A 189 -9.21 -0.18 -9.45
C VAL A 189 -8.56 0.70 -8.38
N HIS A 190 -7.51 0.21 -7.73
CA HIS A 190 -6.75 0.98 -6.73
C HIS A 190 -5.51 1.65 -7.31
N TYR A 191 -5.03 1.21 -8.48
CA TYR A 191 -3.72 1.60 -9.02
C TYR A 191 -3.82 2.43 -10.30
N PHE A 192 -4.79 2.12 -11.18
CA PHE A 192 -4.83 2.64 -12.54
C PHE A 192 -6.20 3.20 -12.90
N GLU A 193 -6.21 4.06 -13.90
CA GLU A 193 -7.45 4.31 -14.62
C GLU A 193 -7.83 3.05 -15.35
N CYS A 194 -9.02 2.54 -15.10
CA CYS A 194 -9.49 1.31 -15.73
C CYS A 194 -11.00 1.28 -15.91
N GLU A 195 -11.45 0.51 -16.90
CA GLU A 195 -12.86 0.27 -17.18
C GLU A 195 -13.17 -1.23 -17.02
N ASP A 196 -14.19 -1.54 -16.23
CA ASP A 196 -14.73 -2.91 -16.14
C ASP A 196 -15.50 -3.22 -17.41
N LEU A 197 -14.98 -4.13 -18.24
CA LEU A 197 -15.58 -4.48 -19.54
C LEU A 197 -16.87 -5.30 -19.41
N ASP A 198 -17.13 -5.92 -18.27
CA ASP A 198 -18.36 -6.68 -18.01
C ASP A 198 -19.46 -5.76 -17.45
N GLY A 199 -19.13 -4.76 -16.64
CA GLY A 199 -20.06 -3.82 -16.00
C GLY A 199 -20.11 -2.44 -16.65
N GLY A 200 -19.11 -2.05 -17.43
CA GLY A 200 -18.99 -0.72 -18.03
C GLY A 200 -18.67 0.39 -17.03
N GLU A 201 -18.28 0.03 -15.81
CA GLU A 201 -17.90 1.00 -14.78
C GLU A 201 -16.46 1.48 -14.99
N LYS A 202 -16.29 2.81 -14.94
CA LYS A 202 -14.97 3.43 -15.01
C LYS A 202 -14.46 3.75 -13.64
N TYR A 203 -13.19 3.42 -13.41
CA TYR A 203 -12.49 3.64 -12.15
C TYR A 203 -11.30 4.55 -12.38
N VAL A 204 -11.17 5.53 -11.49
CA VAL A 204 -9.98 6.38 -11.39
C VAL A 204 -9.37 6.10 -10.02
N PRO A 205 -8.07 5.85 -9.91
CA PRO A 205 -7.43 5.60 -8.64
C PRO A 205 -7.55 6.84 -7.75
N SER A 206 -8.06 6.64 -6.54
CA SER A 206 -8.16 7.74 -5.59
C SER A 206 -6.77 8.13 -5.10
N THR A 207 -6.44 9.41 -5.25
CA THR A 207 -5.28 10.03 -4.60
C THR A 207 -5.68 10.73 -3.31
N GLU A 208 -6.98 10.80 -3.03
CA GLU A 208 -7.51 11.52 -1.89
C GLU A 208 -7.27 10.76 -0.60
N LYS A 209 -6.81 11.48 0.40
CA LYS A 209 -6.58 10.97 1.74
C LYS A 209 -7.78 11.29 2.63
N ILE A 210 -8.20 10.30 3.42
CA ILE A 210 -9.27 10.46 4.39
C ILE A 210 -8.76 11.33 5.52
N GLN A 211 -9.40 12.48 5.75
CA GLN A 211 -9.01 13.45 6.76
C GLN A 211 -10.12 13.62 7.79
N TYR A 212 -9.73 13.66 9.07
CA TYR A 212 -10.62 14.04 10.17
C TYR A 212 -10.20 15.38 10.74
N GLU A 213 -11.18 16.22 11.03
CA GLU A 213 -10.99 17.47 11.73
C GLU A 213 -10.85 17.19 13.24
N VAL A 214 -9.69 17.54 13.80
CA VAL A 214 -9.35 17.29 15.22
C VAL A 214 -9.21 18.59 16.01
N GLY A 215 -9.66 19.70 15.44
CA GLY A 215 -9.68 21.03 16.03
C GLY A 215 -9.89 22.10 14.97
N ILE A 216 -10.04 23.33 15.37
CA ILE A 216 -10.29 24.48 14.47
C ILE A 216 -9.16 24.57 13.44
N ASN A 217 -9.47 24.35 12.15
CA ASN A 217 -8.54 24.34 11.03
C ASN A 217 -7.40 23.29 11.14
N ASN A 218 -7.60 22.24 11.94
CA ASN A 218 -6.61 21.20 12.15
C ASN A 218 -7.15 19.84 11.68
N LYS A 219 -6.66 19.37 10.52
CA LYS A 219 -7.03 18.07 9.93
C LYS A 219 -5.87 17.09 10.04
N ILE A 220 -6.20 15.83 10.27
CA ILE A 220 -5.24 14.72 10.29
C ILE A 220 -5.68 13.68 9.28
N GLU A 221 -4.75 13.25 8.42
CA GLU A 221 -4.94 12.13 7.51
C GLU A 221 -4.84 10.81 8.28
N VAL A 222 -5.79 9.90 8.05
CA VAL A 222 -5.89 8.66 8.84
C VAL A 222 -5.59 7.40 8.04
N ASN A 223 -5.62 7.46 6.71
CA ASN A 223 -5.37 6.32 5.83
C ASN A 223 -4.00 6.37 5.18
N ILE A 224 -3.56 5.22 4.70
CA ILE A 224 -2.44 5.03 3.79
C ILE A 224 -2.99 4.27 2.59
N LEU A 225 -2.57 4.66 1.40
CA LEU A 225 -3.03 4.01 0.18
C LEU A 225 -2.17 2.78 -0.13
N GLY A 226 -2.81 1.73 -0.61
CA GLY A 226 -2.13 0.48 -0.94
C GLY A 226 -1.03 0.63 -1.99
N LYS A 227 -1.21 1.53 -2.95
CA LYS A 227 -0.23 1.84 -3.98
C LYS A 227 1.10 2.41 -3.42
N ASP A 228 1.06 3.02 -2.23
CA ASP A 228 2.25 3.57 -1.57
C ASP A 228 3.05 2.50 -0.81
N ILE A 229 2.44 1.30 -0.60
CA ILE A 229 3.01 0.20 0.18
C ILE A 229 3.33 -1.02 -0.70
N LEU A 230 2.38 -1.45 -1.54
CA LEU A 230 2.53 -2.57 -2.46
C LEU A 230 2.47 -2.05 -3.88
N THR A 231 3.60 -2.03 -4.55
CA THR A 231 3.69 -1.59 -5.94
C THR A 231 3.55 -2.77 -6.90
N THR A 232 3.12 -2.50 -8.12
CA THR A 232 3.07 -3.51 -9.19
C THR A 232 4.45 -4.08 -9.48
N ASP A 233 5.48 -3.24 -9.46
CA ASP A 233 6.86 -3.65 -9.73
C ASP A 233 7.38 -4.65 -8.70
N LEU A 234 7.12 -4.40 -7.40
CA LEU A 234 7.51 -5.34 -6.34
C LEU A 234 6.92 -6.73 -6.59
N MET A 235 5.62 -6.79 -6.89
CA MET A 235 4.92 -8.07 -7.08
C MET A 235 5.44 -8.79 -8.31
N ARG A 236 5.72 -8.06 -9.38
CA ARG A 236 6.23 -8.60 -10.64
C ARG A 236 7.70 -9.01 -10.57
N ASP A 237 8.53 -8.27 -9.85
CA ASP A 237 9.95 -8.60 -9.68
C ASP A 237 10.13 -9.96 -8.99
N ILE A 238 9.30 -10.25 -7.98
CA ILE A 238 9.32 -11.55 -7.29
C ILE A 238 8.88 -12.68 -8.25
N ASP A 239 7.81 -12.45 -9.02
CA ASP A 239 7.32 -13.45 -9.98
C ASP A 239 8.31 -13.70 -11.11
N GLU A 240 8.96 -12.65 -11.61
CA GLU A 240 9.96 -12.75 -12.67
C GLU A 240 11.17 -13.57 -12.22
N LEU A 241 11.69 -13.28 -11.02
CA LEU A 241 12.79 -14.08 -10.45
C LEU A 241 12.39 -15.54 -10.27
N SER A 242 11.21 -15.81 -9.72
CA SER A 242 10.74 -17.19 -9.53
C SER A 242 10.61 -17.94 -10.86
N ARG A 243 10.01 -17.32 -11.88
CA ARG A 243 9.87 -17.91 -13.21
C ARG A 243 11.24 -18.20 -13.86
N LEU A 244 12.18 -17.26 -13.72
CA LEU A 244 13.54 -17.44 -14.23
C LEU A 244 14.25 -18.63 -13.59
N VAL A 245 14.19 -18.73 -12.26
CA VAL A 245 14.79 -19.85 -11.52
C VAL A 245 14.14 -21.18 -11.92
N ASP A 246 12.82 -21.22 -12.08
CA ASP A 246 12.08 -22.41 -12.51
C ASP A 246 12.50 -22.86 -13.94
N GLU A 247 12.62 -21.90 -14.84
CA GLU A 247 13.06 -22.15 -16.21
C GLU A 247 14.47 -22.73 -16.24
N ILE A 248 15.42 -22.09 -15.56
CA ILE A 248 16.81 -22.53 -15.50
C ILE A 248 16.92 -23.91 -14.83
N TYR A 249 16.21 -24.11 -13.73
CA TYR A 249 16.15 -25.41 -13.06
C TYR A 249 15.66 -26.52 -14.00
N SER A 250 14.58 -26.26 -14.76
CA SER A 250 14.04 -27.20 -15.74
C SER A 250 15.03 -27.54 -16.84
N ILE A 251 15.74 -26.52 -17.39
CA ILE A 251 16.76 -26.74 -18.44
C ILE A 251 17.93 -27.55 -17.89
N GLU A 252 18.42 -27.21 -16.69
CA GLU A 252 19.51 -27.95 -16.05
C GLU A 252 19.14 -29.44 -15.81
N GLU A 253 17.92 -29.73 -15.36
CA GLU A 253 17.42 -31.07 -15.18
C GLU A 253 17.33 -31.83 -16.51
N ASP A 254 16.84 -31.20 -17.57
CA ASP A 254 16.75 -31.79 -18.90
C ASP A 254 18.12 -32.10 -19.49
N VAL A 255 19.11 -31.21 -19.31
CA VAL A 255 20.50 -31.46 -19.74
C VAL A 255 21.11 -32.61 -18.92
N LYS A 256 20.93 -32.66 -17.60
CA LYS A 256 21.41 -33.74 -16.75
C LYS A 256 20.82 -35.12 -17.16
N LYS A 257 19.56 -35.13 -17.61
CA LYS A 257 18.87 -36.34 -18.09
C LYS A 257 19.21 -36.71 -19.56
N GLY A 258 19.96 -35.85 -20.27
CA GLY A 258 20.28 -36.04 -21.67
C GLY A 258 19.15 -35.74 -22.65
N ASN A 259 18.10 -35.07 -22.20
CA ASN A 259 16.97 -34.67 -23.02
C ASN A 259 17.28 -33.40 -23.86
N LYS A 260 18.24 -32.58 -23.41
CA LYS A 260 18.70 -31.36 -24.07
C LYS A 260 20.21 -31.36 -24.22
N PRO A 261 20.74 -30.68 -25.24
CA PRO A 261 22.18 -30.59 -25.47
C PRO A 261 22.86 -29.67 -24.44
N GLU A 262 24.14 -29.91 -24.17
CA GLU A 262 24.97 -29.18 -23.22
C GLU A 262 25.10 -27.69 -23.54
N ASP A 263 25.01 -27.30 -24.84
CA ASP A 263 25.13 -25.92 -25.30
C ASP A 263 23.97 -25.04 -24.83
N GLU A 264 22.82 -25.61 -24.43
CA GLU A 264 21.74 -24.83 -23.85
C GLU A 264 22.12 -24.18 -22.51
N ARG A 265 23.08 -24.75 -21.77
CA ARG A 265 23.61 -24.14 -20.54
C ARG A 265 24.34 -22.80 -20.81
N MET A 266 25.00 -22.66 -21.93
CA MET A 266 25.73 -21.43 -22.25
C MET A 266 24.82 -20.23 -22.51
N GLY A 267 23.56 -20.48 -22.82
CA GLY A 267 22.54 -19.46 -23.02
C GLY A 267 21.75 -19.07 -21.74
N LEU A 268 22.07 -19.71 -20.61
CA LEU A 268 21.35 -19.43 -19.36
C LEU A 268 21.80 -18.11 -18.73
N LEU A 269 20.88 -17.46 -18.08
CA LEU A 269 21.15 -16.24 -17.32
C LEU A 269 21.81 -16.59 -15.97
N ASP A 270 22.55 -15.66 -15.44
CA ASP A 270 23.14 -15.74 -14.12
C ASP A 270 22.08 -15.45 -13.04
N VAL A 271 21.65 -16.50 -12.37
CA VAL A 271 20.64 -16.42 -11.30
C VAL A 271 21.14 -15.58 -10.13
N SER A 272 22.43 -15.69 -9.77
CA SER A 272 23.00 -14.92 -8.66
C SER A 272 22.93 -13.41 -8.93
N ARG A 273 23.19 -12.99 -10.18
CA ARG A 273 23.03 -11.58 -10.59
C ARG A 273 21.57 -11.11 -10.50
N ARG A 274 20.61 -11.97 -10.82
CA ARG A 274 19.19 -11.65 -10.71
C ARG A 274 18.75 -11.48 -9.25
N PHE A 275 19.21 -12.35 -8.34
CA PHE A 275 19.01 -12.14 -6.91
C PHE A 275 19.63 -10.81 -6.43
N ASN A 276 20.84 -10.47 -6.87
CA ASN A 276 21.48 -9.19 -6.55
C ASN A 276 20.68 -7.98 -7.07
N SER A 277 20.14 -8.05 -8.28
CA SER A 277 19.27 -7.00 -8.83
C SER A 277 18.01 -6.84 -7.98
N LEU A 278 17.39 -7.94 -7.57
CA LEU A 278 16.20 -7.90 -6.71
C LEU A 278 16.50 -7.30 -5.32
N ILE A 279 17.69 -7.52 -4.75
CA ILE A 279 18.09 -6.86 -3.48
C ILE A 279 18.01 -5.35 -3.64
N GLY A 280 18.57 -4.78 -4.69
CA GLY A 280 18.52 -3.33 -4.92
C GLY A 280 17.10 -2.78 -5.07
N LYS A 281 16.21 -3.54 -5.70
CA LYS A 281 14.79 -3.19 -5.83
C LYS A 281 14.07 -3.28 -4.48
N LEU A 282 14.30 -4.35 -3.70
CA LEU A 282 13.75 -4.51 -2.35
C LEU A 282 14.21 -3.41 -1.40
N ASP A 283 15.46 -2.96 -1.48
CA ASP A 283 15.98 -1.85 -0.67
C ASP A 283 15.23 -0.53 -0.98
N LYS A 284 14.88 -0.27 -2.24
CA LYS A 284 14.04 0.88 -2.62
C LYS A 284 12.64 0.78 -2.01
N HIS A 285 12.00 -0.39 -2.10
CA HIS A 285 10.67 -0.61 -1.52
C HIS A 285 10.69 -0.52 0.01
N LEU A 286 11.70 -1.07 0.68
CA LEU A 286 11.88 -0.92 2.12
C LEU A 286 12.04 0.55 2.54
N SER A 287 12.80 1.34 1.79
CA SER A 287 12.95 2.78 2.03
C SER A 287 11.62 3.52 1.88
N GLN A 288 10.84 3.21 0.85
CA GLN A 288 9.51 3.79 0.63
C GLN A 288 8.57 3.46 1.81
N ILE A 289 8.48 2.20 2.20
CA ILE A 289 7.64 1.75 3.32
C ILE A 289 8.06 2.38 4.64
N SER A 290 9.37 2.51 4.89
CA SER A 290 9.91 3.19 6.08
C SER A 290 9.51 4.67 6.10
N THR A 291 9.45 5.33 4.95
CA THR A 291 8.99 6.72 4.82
C THR A 291 7.50 6.82 5.16
N GLU A 292 6.66 5.95 4.61
CA GLU A 292 5.22 5.93 4.88
C GLU A 292 4.93 5.61 6.37
N LYS A 293 5.65 4.66 6.94
CA LYS A 293 5.58 4.31 8.37
C LYS A 293 5.94 5.49 9.26
N SER A 294 7.01 6.21 8.92
CA SER A 294 7.44 7.41 9.67
C SER A 294 6.40 8.51 9.56
N GLY A 295 5.82 8.73 8.39
CA GLY A 295 4.70 9.65 8.16
C GLY A 295 3.48 9.31 9.01
N LEU A 296 3.12 8.02 9.08
CA LEU A 296 2.03 7.54 9.94
C LEU A 296 2.33 7.77 11.41
N GLY A 297 3.54 7.42 11.87
CA GLY A 297 3.98 7.62 13.25
C GLY A 297 3.89 9.09 13.69
N ASN A 298 4.32 10.02 12.83
CA ASN A 298 4.19 11.46 13.09
C ASN A 298 2.73 11.91 13.19
N ARG A 299 1.83 11.38 12.35
CA ARG A 299 0.39 11.66 12.42
C ARG A 299 -0.23 11.11 13.70
N MET A 300 0.14 9.91 14.12
CA MET A 300 -0.30 9.29 15.38
C MET A 300 0.17 10.10 16.59
N LYS A 301 1.43 10.53 16.62
CA LYS A 301 1.97 11.39 17.68
C LYS A 301 1.25 12.72 17.77
N ARG A 302 0.97 13.34 16.63
CA ARG A 302 0.18 14.58 16.58
C ARG A 302 -1.23 14.37 17.12
N LEU A 303 -1.89 13.26 16.77
CA LEU A 303 -3.22 12.92 17.28
C LEU A 303 -3.21 12.72 18.81
N GLU A 304 -2.20 12.04 19.34
CA GLU A 304 -1.99 11.85 20.78
C GLU A 304 -1.85 13.20 21.52
N LEU A 305 -1.04 14.11 20.97
CA LEU A 305 -0.87 15.45 21.55
C LEU A 305 -2.19 16.25 21.57
N VAL A 306 -2.97 16.18 20.48
CA VAL A 306 -4.28 16.83 20.42
C VAL A 306 -5.25 16.20 21.43
N SER A 307 -5.27 14.87 21.53
CA SER A 307 -6.11 14.16 22.51
C SER A 307 -5.77 14.55 23.95
N ASN A 308 -4.48 14.60 24.31
CA ASN A 308 -4.02 14.99 25.64
C ASN A 308 -4.38 16.45 25.96
N ARG A 309 -4.26 17.35 24.97
CA ARG A 309 -4.68 18.74 25.13
C ARG A 309 -6.19 18.85 25.38
N LEU A 310 -6.99 18.17 24.56
CA LEU A 310 -8.46 18.20 24.72
C LEU A 310 -8.89 17.63 26.08
N ALA A 311 -8.22 16.59 26.57
CA ALA A 311 -8.47 16.04 27.91
C ALA A 311 -8.13 17.05 29.02
N ALA A 312 -7.03 17.80 28.89
CA ALA A 312 -6.68 18.86 29.82
C ALA A 312 -7.68 20.02 29.77
N ASP A 313 -8.09 20.43 28.56
CA ASP A 313 -9.09 21.47 28.37
C ASP A 313 -10.45 21.05 28.99
N GLU A 314 -10.84 19.78 28.83
CA GLU A 314 -12.07 19.22 29.45
C GLU A 314 -12.03 19.30 30.98
N LEU A 315 -10.88 18.97 31.60
CA LEU A 315 -10.72 19.09 33.05
C LEU A 315 -10.83 20.55 33.49
N ASN A 316 -10.15 21.47 32.81
CA ASN A 316 -10.21 22.90 33.12
C ASN A 316 -11.64 23.44 32.98
N PHE A 317 -12.38 23.04 31.94
CA PHE A 317 -13.78 23.43 31.79
C PHE A 317 -14.68 22.85 32.89
N LYS A 318 -14.44 21.62 33.34
CA LYS A 318 -15.18 21.04 34.48
C LYS A 318 -14.90 21.79 35.77
N GLU A 319 -13.66 22.17 36.02
CA GLU A 319 -13.29 23.00 37.19
C GLU A 319 -13.96 24.37 37.13
N LEU A 320 -13.88 25.08 35.99
CA LEU A 320 -14.56 26.35 35.81
C LEU A 320 -16.08 26.26 35.93
N ASN A 321 -16.69 25.15 35.48
CA ASN A 321 -18.12 24.94 35.65
C ASN A 321 -18.48 24.68 37.12
N ASN A 322 -17.67 23.92 37.84
CA ASN A 322 -17.83 23.71 39.28
C ASN A 322 -17.69 25.02 40.05
N ASP A 323 -16.73 25.87 39.71
CA ASP A 323 -16.55 27.18 40.34
C ASP A 323 -17.73 28.14 40.05
N ASN A 324 -18.33 28.03 38.87
CA ASN A 324 -19.43 28.89 38.46
C ASN A 324 -20.80 28.42 38.97
N GLU A 325 -21.06 27.10 38.99
CA GLU A 325 -22.31 26.50 39.41
C GLU A 325 -22.26 25.91 40.83
N GLY A 326 -21.06 25.67 41.34
CA GLY A 326 -20.79 25.12 42.64
C GLY A 326 -21.17 26.15 43.71
N VAL A 327 -21.91 25.70 44.66
CA VAL A 327 -22.27 26.50 45.86
C VAL A 327 -21.37 26.04 46.99
N ASP A 328 -20.63 26.98 47.59
CA ASP A 328 -19.91 26.69 48.83
C ASP A 328 -20.96 26.45 49.95
N LEU A 329 -21.13 25.15 50.23
CA LEU A 329 -22.11 24.72 51.25
C LEU A 329 -21.85 25.34 52.63
N GLU A 330 -20.59 25.66 52.92
CA GLU A 330 -20.18 26.26 54.20
C GLU A 330 -20.64 27.73 54.28
N GLU A 331 -20.47 28.48 53.19
CA GLU A 331 -20.95 29.86 53.06
C GLU A 331 -22.47 29.93 53.10
N VAL A 332 -23.15 29.11 52.28
CA VAL A 332 -24.62 29.05 52.23
C VAL A 332 -25.20 28.60 53.57
N TYR A 333 -24.60 27.64 54.25
CA TYR A 333 -25.05 27.23 55.58
C TYR A 333 -24.86 28.34 56.62
N THR A 334 -23.76 29.09 56.51
CA THR A 334 -23.49 30.26 57.38
C THR A 334 -24.51 31.37 57.15
N GLU A 335 -24.79 31.72 55.89
CA GLU A 335 -25.83 32.69 55.53
C GLU A 335 -27.22 32.24 55.97
N PHE A 336 -27.59 30.98 55.75
CA PHE A 336 -28.86 30.42 56.17
C PHE A 336 -28.99 30.49 57.70
N SER A 337 -27.95 30.16 58.43
CA SER A 337 -27.95 30.21 59.90
C SER A 337 -28.07 31.65 60.38
N MET A 338 -27.41 32.59 59.74
CA MET A 338 -27.52 34.02 60.04
C MET A 338 -28.95 34.55 59.76
N GLN A 339 -29.50 34.21 58.61
CA GLN A 339 -30.92 34.58 58.30
C GLN A 339 -31.95 33.99 59.29
N GLN A 340 -31.68 32.74 59.72
CA GLN A 340 -32.55 32.10 60.73
C GLN A 340 -32.49 32.83 62.10
N ILE A 341 -31.30 33.27 62.52
CA ILE A 341 -31.12 34.10 63.72
C ILE A 341 -31.79 35.44 63.55
N ILE A 342 -31.66 36.12 62.45
CA ILE A 342 -32.31 37.39 62.13
C ILE A 342 -33.83 37.21 62.15
N TYR A 343 -34.39 36.18 61.53
CA TYR A 343 -35.81 35.85 61.50
C TYR A 343 -36.34 35.61 62.90
N ASN A 344 -35.68 34.79 63.71
CA ASN A 344 -36.06 34.55 65.08
C ASN A 344 -35.98 35.80 65.96
N SER A 345 -35.00 36.65 65.73
CA SER A 345 -34.83 37.92 66.40
C SER A 345 -35.97 38.92 66.06
N ALA A 346 -36.36 38.96 64.79
CA ALA A 346 -37.49 39.76 64.32
C ALA A 346 -38.79 39.28 64.86
N LEU A 347 -39.06 37.97 64.97
CA LEU A 347 -40.22 37.39 65.61
C LEU A 347 -40.30 37.76 67.09
N ASN A 348 -39.15 37.65 67.80
CA ASN A 348 -39.06 38.02 69.21
C ASN A 348 -39.28 39.52 69.46
N ALA A 349 -38.76 40.37 68.58
CA ALA A 349 -39.00 41.83 68.62
C ALA A 349 -40.45 42.16 68.38
N THR A 350 -41.08 41.54 67.38
CA THR A 350 -42.47 41.72 67.04
C THR A 350 -43.41 41.26 68.21
N ALA A 351 -43.07 40.11 68.80
CA ALA A 351 -43.84 39.62 70.00
C ALA A 351 -43.72 40.59 71.18
N LYS A 352 -42.57 41.24 71.41
CA LYS A 352 -42.39 42.24 72.46
C LYS A 352 -43.15 43.54 72.20
N VAL A 353 -43.30 43.91 70.94
CA VAL A 353 -44.04 45.13 70.53
C VAL A 353 -45.55 44.91 70.66
N ILE A 354 -46.07 43.73 70.43
CA ILE A 354 -47.48 43.38 70.50
C ILE A 354 -47.96 43.23 71.95
N GLN A 355 -47.12 42.76 72.88
CA GLN A 355 -47.48 42.54 74.27
C GLN A 355 -47.86 43.80 75.09
N PRO A 356 -47.19 44.97 74.91
CA PRO A 356 -47.60 46.16 75.70
C PRO A 356 -48.90 46.81 75.26
N THR A 357 -49.24 46.71 73.97
CA THR A 357 -50.39 47.43 73.41
C THR A 357 -51.73 46.82 73.74
N LEU A 358 -51.80 45.54 74.08
CA LEU A 358 -53.06 44.88 74.51
C LEU A 358 -53.33 45.09 76.01
N LEU A 359 -52.28 45.31 76.82
CA LEU A 359 -52.42 45.53 78.28
C LEU A 359 -52.71 46.98 78.65
N ASP A 360 -52.28 47.95 77.82
CA ASP A 360 -52.55 49.37 78.03
C ASP A 360 -53.93 49.84 77.55
N PHE A 361 -54.67 49.01 76.78
CA PHE A 361 -56.00 49.34 76.28
C PHE A 361 -57.12 48.82 77.15
N ILE A 362 -56.81 48.06 78.21
CA ILE A 362 -57.81 47.47 79.13
C ILE A 362 -57.81 48.14 80.54
N ARG A 363 -57.18 49.33 80.70
CA ARG A 363 -57.24 50.13 81.90
C ARG A 363 -58.10 51.38 81.75
#